data_4097f6069911c91cec0a47ea3f1b0b23
#
_entry.id   4097f6069911c91cec0a47ea3f1b0b23
#
_cell.length_a   1.000
_cell.length_b   1.000
_cell.length_c   1.000
_cell.angle_alpha   90.00
_cell.angle_beta   90.00
_cell.angle_gamma   90.00
#
_symmetry.space_group_name_H-M   'P 1'
#
loop_
_entity.id
_entity.type
_entity.pdbx_description
1 polymer ?
#
loop_
_entity_poly.entity_id
_entity_poly.type
_entity_poly.pdbx_seq_one_letter_code
_entity_poly.pdbx_strand_id
1 'polypeptide(L)'
;MSTPFAIHPLKIKTGQKFFQTQNCLYSNQIEQLPPQQMGADRCAFVAAGEQRLPAVYCRDQLMAVRFLPRRWSEAFQAQSISAATLADFICADLLELRRRKQRLTPAAGEAFRWVHGDADGLPGIVVDDYSSIVVLQSGSPLGDFLLEFIVAALLKATDKPIFERSSGQIRALEKLPERTRWIREPQRDSAANIPDSVQTEIAGLRMSFRPLRCQKTGLFLDQKENLELFKSMAARLEAKSMLDLCSYVGAWSCAGAAAGMSEFTLVDQDKDALATAGKNINANTPSQQVPAVTALHGDLFEILAKLNKEKQSFSAVVADPPAFTKSAKHVAEAKRAYQRLTKLASKLVGAGGIYVACSCSRHIGEEDFYEIVSAALDSDDWCYLGRGRQSPDHTVLAADKQSLYLKVLFFERR
;
A
#
# COMPACT_ATOMS: atom_id res chain seq x y z
N MET A 1 -30.02 24.29 3.09
CA MET A 1 -29.37 23.57 4.21
C MET A 1 -29.66 22.10 4.00
N SER A 2 -28.65 21.26 3.85
CA SER A 2 -28.86 19.81 3.71
C SER A 2 -29.41 19.23 5.02
N THR A 3 -30.32 18.26 4.90
CA THR A 3 -30.88 17.54 6.07
C THR A 3 -29.72 16.90 6.87
N PRO A 4 -29.72 17.05 8.22
CA PRO A 4 -28.69 16.42 9.04
C PRO A 4 -28.79 14.89 8.96
N PHE A 5 -27.65 14.20 9.05
CA PHE A 5 -27.58 12.74 9.09
C PHE A 5 -28.03 12.23 10.45
N ALA A 6 -29.00 11.31 10.48
CA ALA A 6 -29.40 10.66 11.72
C ALA A 6 -28.27 9.77 12.27
N ILE A 7 -28.11 9.77 13.60
CA ILE A 7 -27.22 8.88 14.34
C ILE A 7 -28.07 7.83 15.05
N HIS A 8 -27.96 6.58 14.62
CA HIS A 8 -28.74 5.49 15.18
C HIS A 8 -27.99 4.78 16.33
N PRO A 9 -28.66 4.45 17.43
CA PRO A 9 -28.03 3.62 18.46
C PRO A 9 -27.76 2.22 17.92
N LEU A 10 -26.60 1.65 18.26
CA LEU A 10 -26.22 0.29 17.89
C LEU A 10 -25.88 -0.51 19.14
N LYS A 11 -26.61 -1.60 19.40
CA LYS A 11 -26.31 -2.52 20.48
C LYS A 11 -25.32 -3.59 20.04
N ILE A 12 -24.31 -3.79 20.86
CA ILE A 12 -23.24 -4.77 20.67
C ILE A 12 -23.43 -5.89 21.67
N LYS A 13 -23.19 -7.13 21.27
CA LYS A 13 -23.29 -8.30 22.16
C LYS A 13 -22.36 -8.14 23.35
N THR A 14 -22.87 -8.41 24.55
CA THR A 14 -22.13 -8.26 25.82
C THR A 14 -20.98 -9.27 25.91
N GLY A 15 -19.96 -8.92 26.69
CA GLY A 15 -18.83 -9.81 27.03
C GLY A 15 -17.64 -9.76 26.08
N GLN A 16 -17.66 -8.89 25.08
CA GLN A 16 -16.53 -8.75 24.15
C GLN A 16 -15.72 -7.47 24.44
N LYS A 17 -14.42 -7.61 24.72
CA LYS A 17 -13.49 -6.47 24.90
C LYS A 17 -13.06 -5.90 23.53
N PHE A 18 -14.02 -5.38 22.73
CA PHE A 18 -13.78 -4.98 21.35
C PHE A 18 -12.89 -3.75 21.18
N PHE A 19 -12.97 -2.84 22.12
CA PHE A 19 -12.47 -1.47 21.92
C PHE A 19 -10.95 -1.30 22.08
N GLN A 20 -10.25 -2.34 22.48
CA GLN A 20 -8.79 -2.26 22.66
C GLN A 20 -7.99 -2.81 21.49
N THR A 21 -8.61 -3.62 20.61
CA THR A 21 -7.86 -4.38 19.60
C THR A 21 -8.48 -4.40 18.20
N GLN A 22 -9.66 -3.81 17.97
CA GLN A 22 -10.33 -3.87 16.67
C GLN A 22 -10.92 -2.52 16.27
N ASN A 23 -10.68 -2.12 15.00
CA ASN A 23 -11.26 -0.93 14.39
C ASN A 23 -12.61 -1.21 13.71
N CYS A 24 -13.14 -2.42 13.82
CA CYS A 24 -14.39 -2.84 13.19
C CYS A 24 -15.13 -3.88 14.03
N LEU A 25 -16.44 -4.05 13.75
CA LEU A 25 -17.26 -5.15 14.24
C LEU A 25 -17.77 -5.97 13.07
N TYR A 26 -17.75 -7.28 13.25
CA TYR A 26 -18.36 -8.22 12.30
C TYR A 26 -19.87 -8.31 12.54
N SER A 27 -20.63 -8.67 11.52
CA SER A 27 -22.09 -8.76 11.56
C SER A 27 -22.61 -9.67 12.70
N ASN A 28 -21.89 -10.75 13.04
CA ASN A 28 -22.24 -11.67 14.13
C ASN A 28 -21.99 -11.11 15.54
N GLN A 29 -21.35 -9.95 15.66
CA GLN A 29 -21.04 -9.28 16.94
C GLN A 29 -22.08 -8.22 17.32
N ILE A 30 -23.03 -7.96 16.43
CA ILE A 30 -24.12 -6.99 16.62
C ILE A 30 -25.29 -7.71 17.26
N GLU A 31 -25.86 -7.13 18.33
CA GLU A 31 -27.05 -7.65 19.00
C GLU A 31 -28.32 -7.13 18.32
N GLN A 32 -28.37 -5.85 18.03
CA GLN A 32 -29.51 -5.20 17.39
C GLN A 32 -29.03 -4.30 16.25
N LEU A 33 -29.58 -4.57 15.07
CA LEU A 33 -29.35 -3.75 13.88
C LEU A 33 -30.07 -2.42 13.98
N PRO A 34 -29.53 -1.34 13.36
CA PRO A 34 -30.26 -0.10 13.21
C PRO A 34 -31.64 -0.33 12.56
N PRO A 35 -32.63 0.49 12.87
CA PRO A 35 -33.97 0.37 12.26
C PRO A 35 -33.91 0.31 10.73
N GLN A 36 -34.84 -0.42 10.12
CA GLN A 36 -34.94 -0.56 8.65
C GLN A 36 -35.14 0.76 7.88
N GLN A 37 -35.31 1.88 8.58
CA GLN A 37 -35.50 3.22 8.02
C GLN A 37 -34.22 3.84 7.41
N MET A 38 -33.15 3.08 7.22
CA MET A 38 -31.94 3.54 6.51
C MET A 38 -32.18 3.89 5.03
N GLY A 39 -33.41 3.84 4.55
CA GLY A 39 -33.77 4.19 3.17
C GLY A 39 -33.03 3.32 2.13
N ALA A 40 -32.76 3.91 0.98
CA ALA A 40 -31.94 3.30 -0.07
C ALA A 40 -30.44 3.26 0.27
N ASP A 41 -30.00 3.97 1.31
CA ASP A 41 -28.60 4.09 1.69
C ASP A 41 -28.06 2.79 2.27
N ARG A 42 -26.91 2.37 1.75
CA ARG A 42 -26.21 1.18 2.20
C ARG A 42 -25.54 1.37 3.57
N CYS A 43 -25.21 2.60 3.94
CA CYS A 43 -24.51 2.97 5.16
C CYS A 43 -25.25 4.01 5.98
N ALA A 44 -25.06 3.99 7.30
CA ALA A 44 -25.59 4.98 8.23
C ALA A 44 -24.65 5.26 9.39
N PHE A 45 -24.68 6.46 9.94
CA PHE A 45 -23.97 6.77 11.18
C PHE A 45 -24.63 6.07 12.37
N VAL A 46 -23.80 5.50 13.23
CA VAL A 46 -24.24 4.80 14.45
C VAL A 46 -23.40 5.24 15.65
N ALA A 47 -24.04 5.27 16.81
CA ALA A 47 -23.40 5.40 18.11
C ALA A 47 -23.34 4.01 18.74
N ALA A 48 -22.15 3.40 18.71
CA ALA A 48 -21.95 2.00 19.03
C ALA A 48 -21.69 1.76 20.54
N GLY A 49 -22.44 0.82 21.10
CA GLY A 49 -22.35 0.42 22.50
C GLY A 49 -22.80 1.48 23.50
N GLU A 50 -22.65 1.20 24.81
CA GLU A 50 -23.03 2.09 25.90
C GLU A 50 -22.25 3.43 25.88
N GLN A 51 -20.98 3.39 25.45
CA GLN A 51 -20.12 4.58 25.35
C GLN A 51 -20.46 5.46 24.12
N ARG A 52 -21.43 5.05 23.29
CA ARG A 52 -21.84 5.75 22.08
C ARG A 52 -20.68 6.14 21.18
N LEU A 53 -19.79 5.17 20.89
CA LEU A 53 -18.62 5.41 20.06
C LEU A 53 -19.02 5.72 18.60
N PRO A 54 -18.37 6.72 17.98
CA PRO A 54 -18.67 7.11 16.62
C PRO A 54 -18.31 5.99 15.65
N ALA A 55 -19.26 5.59 14.82
CA ALA A 55 -19.06 4.54 13.85
C ALA A 55 -20.02 4.70 12.66
N VAL A 56 -19.75 3.94 11.62
CA VAL A 56 -20.68 3.73 10.49
C VAL A 56 -21.00 2.26 10.39
N TYR A 57 -22.28 1.95 10.32
CA TYR A 57 -22.80 0.66 9.96
C TYR A 57 -23.02 0.60 8.45
N CYS A 58 -22.55 -0.47 7.80
CA CYS A 58 -22.81 -0.73 6.39
C CYS A 58 -23.54 -2.09 6.26
N ARG A 59 -24.70 -2.05 5.60
CA ARG A 59 -25.54 -3.23 5.37
C ARG A 59 -24.82 -4.24 4.46
N ASP A 60 -25.09 -5.52 4.70
CA ASP A 60 -24.60 -6.63 3.86
C ASP A 60 -23.07 -6.75 3.79
N GLN A 61 -22.39 -6.25 4.81
CA GLN A 61 -20.96 -6.38 4.98
C GLN A 61 -20.61 -7.38 6.07
N LEU A 62 -19.56 -8.18 5.85
CA LEU A 62 -18.98 -9.03 6.89
C LEU A 62 -18.43 -8.17 8.04
N MET A 63 -17.62 -7.17 7.73
CA MET A 63 -17.21 -6.10 8.63
C MET A 63 -18.28 -5.00 8.61
N ALA A 64 -19.37 -5.24 9.34
CA ALA A 64 -20.57 -4.43 9.23
C ALA A 64 -20.47 -3.06 9.90
N VAL A 65 -19.58 -2.89 10.89
CA VAL A 65 -19.36 -1.61 11.57
C VAL A 65 -17.88 -1.27 11.52
N ARG A 66 -17.59 -0.02 11.19
CA ARG A 66 -16.24 0.54 11.25
C ARG A 66 -16.25 1.78 12.11
N PHE A 67 -15.32 1.83 13.06
CA PHE A 67 -15.22 2.95 13.99
C PHE A 67 -14.58 4.16 13.31
N LEU A 68 -15.14 5.32 13.62
CA LEU A 68 -14.60 6.63 13.28
C LEU A 68 -13.69 7.14 14.40
N PRO A 69 -12.94 8.22 14.19
CA PRO A 69 -12.03 8.75 15.21
C PRO A 69 -12.74 9.05 16.53
N ARG A 70 -12.19 8.61 17.65
CA ARG A 70 -12.77 8.82 19.00
C ARG A 70 -12.98 10.29 19.35
N ARG A 71 -12.19 11.21 18.78
CA ARG A 71 -12.34 12.65 18.95
C ARG A 71 -13.68 13.20 18.41
N TRP A 72 -14.43 12.40 17.63
CA TRP A 72 -15.79 12.73 17.20
C TRP A 72 -16.88 12.32 18.20
N SER A 73 -16.50 11.67 19.32
CA SER A 73 -17.45 11.08 20.28
C SER A 73 -18.45 12.08 20.85
N GLU A 74 -18.05 13.33 21.10
CA GLU A 74 -18.95 14.36 21.62
C GLU A 74 -20.12 14.63 20.66
N ALA A 75 -19.84 14.77 19.36
CA ALA A 75 -20.89 14.98 18.35
C ALA A 75 -21.81 13.77 18.21
N PHE A 76 -21.32 12.57 18.49
CA PHE A 76 -22.10 11.33 18.44
C PHE A 76 -22.93 11.05 19.69
N GLN A 77 -22.89 11.93 20.71
CA GLN A 77 -23.87 11.94 21.80
C GLN A 77 -25.23 12.52 21.35
N ALA A 78 -25.25 13.31 20.28
CA ALA A 78 -26.47 13.83 19.68
C ALA A 78 -27.23 12.75 18.87
N GLN A 79 -28.44 13.07 18.45
CA GLN A 79 -29.26 12.20 17.60
C GLN A 79 -28.97 12.39 16.09
N SER A 80 -28.26 13.45 15.72
CA SER A 80 -27.89 13.73 14.34
C SER A 80 -26.61 14.53 14.26
N ILE A 81 -25.93 14.45 13.11
CA ILE A 81 -24.75 15.25 12.77
C ILE A 81 -25.02 16.03 11.48
N SER A 82 -24.65 17.31 11.45
CA SER A 82 -24.80 18.13 10.25
C SER A 82 -23.69 17.80 9.23
N ALA A 83 -23.99 17.99 7.95
CA ALA A 83 -22.99 17.90 6.88
C ALA A 83 -21.80 18.85 7.11
N ALA A 84 -22.04 20.05 7.64
CA ALA A 84 -21.00 21.00 7.96
C ALA A 84 -20.06 20.50 9.07
N THR A 85 -20.61 20.01 10.19
CA THR A 85 -19.83 19.44 11.28
C THR A 85 -18.99 18.26 10.81
N LEU A 86 -19.55 17.37 9.97
CA LEU A 86 -18.84 16.25 9.40
C LEU A 86 -17.70 16.70 8.48
N ALA A 87 -17.94 17.67 7.63
CA ALA A 87 -16.92 18.24 6.75
C ALA A 87 -15.78 18.89 7.55
N ASP A 88 -16.08 19.61 8.65
CA ASP A 88 -15.08 20.21 9.51
C ASP A 88 -14.22 19.15 10.21
N PHE A 89 -14.82 18.07 10.72
CA PHE A 89 -14.08 16.96 11.32
C PHE A 89 -13.14 16.30 10.31
N ILE A 90 -13.64 15.96 9.13
CA ILE A 90 -12.81 15.31 8.10
C ILE A 90 -11.69 16.24 7.65
N CYS A 91 -11.98 17.55 7.48
CA CYS A 91 -10.96 18.52 7.12
C CYS A 91 -9.86 18.63 8.19
N ALA A 92 -10.24 18.74 9.46
CA ALA A 92 -9.29 18.80 10.58
C ALA A 92 -8.42 17.52 10.64
N ASP A 93 -9.05 16.35 10.47
CA ASP A 93 -8.37 15.06 10.45
C ASP A 93 -7.36 14.95 9.32
N LEU A 94 -7.75 15.33 8.10
CA LEU A 94 -6.85 15.29 6.94
C LEU A 94 -5.66 16.22 7.13
N LEU A 95 -5.86 17.43 7.64
CA LEU A 95 -4.78 18.39 7.90
C LEU A 95 -3.81 17.87 8.98
N GLU A 96 -4.34 17.30 10.06
CA GLU A 96 -3.52 16.72 11.12
C GLU A 96 -2.73 15.49 10.65
N LEU A 97 -3.38 14.59 9.90
CA LEU A 97 -2.72 13.43 9.27
C LEU A 97 -1.60 13.89 8.35
N ARG A 98 -1.83 14.91 7.51
CA ARG A 98 -0.81 15.46 6.62
C ARG A 98 0.41 15.93 7.40
N ARG A 99 0.21 16.78 8.42
CA ARG A 99 1.31 17.29 9.26
C ARG A 99 2.08 16.14 9.93
N ARG A 100 1.38 15.14 10.47
CA ARG A 100 1.99 13.98 11.11
C ARG A 100 2.83 13.17 10.13
N LYS A 101 2.28 12.84 8.96
CA LYS A 101 2.94 12.02 7.94
C LYS A 101 4.15 12.73 7.34
N GLN A 102 4.06 14.03 7.06
CA GLN A 102 5.18 14.82 6.56
C GLN A 102 6.37 14.85 7.53
N ARG A 103 6.12 14.85 8.85
CA ARG A 103 7.20 14.72 9.86
C ARG A 103 7.87 13.36 9.88
N LEU A 104 7.19 12.33 9.38
CA LEU A 104 7.72 10.96 9.29
C LEU A 104 8.39 10.68 7.94
N THR A 105 8.31 11.61 6.99
CA THR A 105 8.92 11.50 5.68
C THR A 105 10.23 12.29 5.67
N PRO A 106 11.39 11.65 5.40
CA PRO A 106 12.72 12.26 5.64
C PRO A 106 12.98 13.52 4.85
N ALA A 107 12.53 13.59 3.60
CA ALA A 107 12.80 14.73 2.72
C ALA A 107 11.55 15.54 2.39
N ALA A 108 11.70 16.85 2.37
CA ALA A 108 10.64 17.75 1.90
C ALA A 108 10.37 17.50 0.41
N GLY A 109 9.11 17.27 0.07
CA GLY A 109 8.71 17.04 -1.33
C GLY A 109 8.64 15.59 -1.77
N GLU A 110 9.10 14.64 -0.96
CA GLU A 110 8.91 13.22 -1.25
C GLU A 110 7.45 12.78 -1.18
N ALA A 111 7.12 11.74 -1.96
CA ALA A 111 5.82 11.11 -1.89
C ALA A 111 5.59 10.42 -0.54
N PHE A 112 4.36 10.51 -0.04
CA PHE A 112 3.99 9.87 1.22
C PHE A 112 2.52 9.41 1.22
N ARG A 113 2.22 8.39 2.04
CA ARG A 113 0.87 7.96 2.35
C ARG A 113 0.23 8.97 3.31
N TRP A 114 -0.68 9.81 2.79
CA TRP A 114 -1.40 10.80 3.58
C TRP A 114 -2.47 10.16 4.46
N VAL A 115 -3.28 9.26 3.89
CA VAL A 115 -4.31 8.51 4.63
C VAL A 115 -4.15 7.01 4.41
N HIS A 116 -4.03 6.26 5.49
CA HIS A 116 -3.88 4.80 5.51
C HIS A 116 -5.11 4.09 6.10
N GLY A 117 -6.27 4.34 5.55
CA GLY A 117 -7.50 3.63 5.85
C GLY A 117 -7.91 3.62 7.31
N ASP A 118 -8.27 2.42 7.77
CA ASP A 118 -8.75 2.16 9.13
C ASP A 118 -7.76 2.62 10.22
N ALA A 119 -6.46 2.48 9.96
CA ALA A 119 -5.43 2.86 10.91
C ALA A 119 -5.32 4.38 11.15
N ASP A 120 -5.78 5.17 10.21
CA ASP A 120 -5.84 6.64 10.31
C ASP A 120 -7.26 7.15 10.61
N GLY A 121 -8.22 6.24 10.87
CA GLY A 121 -9.59 6.59 11.25
C GLY A 121 -10.50 6.98 10.07
N LEU A 122 -10.07 6.74 8.84
CA LEU A 122 -10.86 6.92 7.62
C LEU A 122 -10.99 5.58 6.85
N PRO A 123 -11.82 4.65 7.36
CA PRO A 123 -11.88 3.29 6.87
C PRO A 123 -12.17 3.17 5.38
N GLY A 124 -11.35 2.37 4.69
CA GLY A 124 -11.49 2.13 3.27
C GLY A 124 -11.00 3.28 2.37
N ILE A 125 -10.44 4.35 2.95
CA ILE A 125 -9.87 5.48 2.21
C ILE A 125 -8.36 5.40 2.21
N VAL A 126 -7.78 5.52 1.03
CA VAL A 126 -6.33 5.70 0.85
C VAL A 126 -6.10 7.01 0.10
N VAL A 127 -5.18 7.82 0.59
CA VAL A 127 -4.73 9.04 -0.09
C VAL A 127 -3.21 9.04 -0.10
N ASP A 128 -2.63 9.14 -1.30
CA ASP A 128 -1.19 9.30 -1.51
C ASP A 128 -0.88 10.67 -2.09
N ASP A 129 0.05 11.37 -1.49
CA ASP A 129 0.60 12.64 -2.00
C ASP A 129 1.91 12.34 -2.74
N TYR A 130 1.91 12.50 -4.07
CA TYR A 130 3.05 12.29 -4.95
C TYR A 130 3.77 13.59 -5.33
N SER A 131 3.76 14.58 -4.45
CA SER A 131 4.36 15.91 -4.68
C SER A 131 3.66 16.73 -5.76
N SER A 132 3.54 16.24 -6.99
CA SER A 132 2.88 16.91 -8.12
C SER A 132 1.39 16.62 -8.25
N ILE A 133 0.90 15.54 -7.62
CA ILE A 133 -0.49 15.06 -7.69
C ILE A 133 -0.87 14.35 -6.39
N VAL A 134 -2.13 14.40 -6.04
CA VAL A 134 -2.73 13.58 -4.98
C VAL A 134 -3.58 12.48 -5.62
N VAL A 135 -3.39 11.25 -5.21
CA VAL A 135 -4.20 10.11 -5.66
C VAL A 135 -5.07 9.62 -4.51
N LEU A 136 -6.38 9.60 -4.73
CA LEU A 136 -7.40 9.13 -3.80
C LEU A 136 -7.95 7.78 -4.25
N GLN A 137 -8.09 6.83 -3.33
CA GLN A 137 -8.80 5.57 -3.54
C GLN A 137 -9.83 5.34 -2.44
N SER A 138 -11.06 5.00 -2.83
CA SER A 138 -12.08 4.44 -1.96
C SER A 138 -12.25 2.95 -2.26
N GLY A 139 -12.08 2.10 -1.24
CA GLY A 139 -12.14 0.64 -1.34
C GLY A 139 -13.31 0.02 -0.58
N SER A 140 -14.23 0.81 0.01
CA SER A 140 -15.32 0.27 0.82
C SER A 140 -16.62 1.09 0.67
N PRO A 141 -17.79 0.52 1.00
CA PRO A 141 -19.04 1.28 1.02
C PRO A 141 -19.00 2.49 1.96
N LEU A 142 -18.30 2.37 3.09
CA LEU A 142 -18.09 3.49 4.00
C LEU A 142 -17.23 4.60 3.36
N GLY A 143 -16.15 4.21 2.68
CA GLY A 143 -15.33 5.16 1.94
C GLY A 143 -16.15 5.92 0.89
N ASP A 144 -17.04 5.23 0.19
CA ASP A 144 -17.97 5.86 -0.77
C ASP A 144 -18.98 6.79 -0.09
N PHE A 145 -19.49 6.39 1.07
CA PHE A 145 -20.42 7.20 1.87
C PHE A 145 -19.80 8.52 2.36
N LEU A 146 -18.51 8.51 2.70
CA LEU A 146 -17.78 9.71 3.15
C LEU A 146 -17.09 10.48 2.01
N LEU A 147 -17.14 9.96 0.79
CA LEU A 147 -16.27 10.42 -0.30
C LEU A 147 -16.44 11.91 -0.64
N GLU A 148 -17.67 12.43 -0.68
CA GLU A 148 -17.90 13.83 -1.02
C GLU A 148 -17.27 14.80 0.00
N PHE A 149 -17.30 14.44 1.28
CA PHE A 149 -16.69 15.23 2.36
C PHE A 149 -15.17 15.17 2.30
N ILE A 150 -14.62 13.98 1.99
CA ILE A 150 -13.18 13.78 1.82
C ILE A 150 -12.67 14.57 0.62
N VAL A 151 -13.37 14.52 -0.49
CA VAL A 151 -13.04 15.30 -1.70
C VAL A 151 -13.09 16.80 -1.40
N ALA A 152 -14.15 17.29 -0.75
CA ALA A 152 -14.25 18.70 -0.38
C ALA A 152 -13.11 19.15 0.54
N ALA A 153 -12.74 18.30 1.50
CA ALA A 153 -11.62 18.57 2.41
C ALA A 153 -10.25 18.55 1.69
N LEU A 154 -10.02 17.60 0.78
CA LEU A 154 -8.80 17.56 -0.04
C LEU A 154 -8.68 18.79 -0.93
N LEU A 155 -9.79 19.24 -1.55
CA LEU A 155 -9.81 20.45 -2.37
C LEU A 155 -9.45 21.73 -1.60
N LYS A 156 -9.72 21.76 -0.30
CA LYS A 156 -9.31 22.83 0.61
C LYS A 156 -7.88 22.70 1.11
N ALA A 157 -7.41 21.45 1.29
CA ALA A 157 -6.12 21.15 1.90
C ALA A 157 -4.93 21.24 0.94
N THR A 158 -5.16 21.23 -0.37
CA THR A 158 -4.10 21.30 -1.38
C THR A 158 -4.60 21.89 -2.69
N ASP A 159 -3.72 22.60 -3.41
CA ASP A 159 -3.98 23.11 -4.77
C ASP A 159 -3.52 22.13 -5.86
N LYS A 160 -2.89 21.02 -5.48
CA LYS A 160 -2.43 19.99 -6.41
C LYS A 160 -3.59 19.37 -7.21
N PRO A 161 -3.35 18.87 -8.43
CA PRO A 161 -4.26 17.98 -9.11
C PRO A 161 -4.64 16.80 -8.22
N ILE A 162 -5.91 16.37 -8.30
CA ILE A 162 -6.44 15.25 -7.50
C ILE A 162 -7.04 14.23 -8.45
N PHE A 163 -6.56 13.00 -8.37
CA PHE A 163 -7.01 11.88 -9.19
C PHE A 163 -7.67 10.82 -8.32
N GLU A 164 -8.89 10.42 -8.64
CA GLU A 164 -9.56 9.28 -8.00
C GLU A 164 -9.27 8.01 -8.81
N ARG A 165 -8.70 7.01 -8.13
CA ARG A 165 -8.53 5.66 -8.66
C ARG A 165 -9.17 4.64 -7.71
N SER A 166 -10.48 4.61 -7.71
CA SER A 166 -11.30 3.68 -6.93
C SER A 166 -11.65 2.47 -7.80
N SER A 167 -10.69 1.55 -7.99
CA SER A 167 -10.80 0.40 -8.89
C SER A 167 -10.15 -0.85 -8.31
N GLY A 168 -10.32 -1.99 -9.00
CA GLY A 168 -9.67 -3.24 -8.69
C GLY A 168 -10.49 -4.19 -7.81
N GLN A 169 -9.86 -5.32 -7.49
CA GLN A 169 -10.53 -6.48 -6.92
C GLN A 169 -11.31 -6.21 -5.63
N ILE A 170 -10.83 -5.29 -4.77
CA ILE A 170 -11.51 -4.98 -3.51
C ILE A 170 -12.89 -4.36 -3.76
N ARG A 171 -13.02 -3.50 -4.76
CA ARG A 171 -14.32 -2.91 -5.11
C ARG A 171 -15.28 -3.93 -5.71
N ALA A 172 -14.77 -4.86 -6.52
CA ALA A 172 -15.57 -5.96 -7.07
C ALA A 172 -16.11 -6.88 -5.94
N LEU A 173 -15.28 -7.21 -4.94
CA LEU A 173 -15.70 -7.99 -3.75
C LEU A 173 -16.77 -7.25 -2.94
N GLU A 174 -16.68 -5.93 -2.82
CA GLU A 174 -17.64 -5.08 -2.12
C GLU A 174 -18.85 -4.70 -2.99
N LYS A 175 -18.92 -5.19 -4.24
CA LYS A 175 -19.97 -4.88 -5.22
C LYS A 175 -20.13 -3.36 -5.46
N LEU A 176 -18.99 -2.68 -5.54
CA LEU A 176 -18.92 -1.24 -5.81
C LEU A 176 -18.50 -0.97 -7.24
N PRO A 177 -19.07 0.05 -7.91
CA PRO A 177 -18.65 0.43 -9.25
C PRO A 177 -17.24 0.99 -9.23
N GLU A 178 -16.45 0.68 -10.27
CA GLU A 178 -15.14 1.31 -10.44
C GLU A 178 -15.28 2.79 -10.81
N ARG A 179 -14.39 3.61 -10.26
CA ARG A 179 -14.27 5.03 -10.57
C ARG A 179 -12.82 5.39 -10.82
N THR A 180 -12.54 5.96 -11.99
CA THR A 180 -11.23 6.45 -12.37
C THR A 180 -11.43 7.78 -13.07
N ARG A 181 -11.11 8.88 -12.38
CA ARG A 181 -11.41 10.24 -12.85
C ARG A 181 -10.51 11.29 -12.21
N TRP A 182 -10.34 12.40 -12.89
CA TRP A 182 -9.82 13.61 -12.29
C TRP A 182 -10.93 14.29 -11.44
N ILE A 183 -10.59 14.61 -10.20
CA ILE A 183 -11.42 15.45 -9.32
C ILE A 183 -11.01 16.91 -9.50
N ARG A 184 -9.70 17.17 -9.56
CA ARG A 184 -9.11 18.44 -9.99
C ARG A 184 -8.05 18.10 -11.04
N GLU A 185 -8.25 18.60 -12.27
CA GLU A 185 -7.31 18.40 -13.36
C GLU A 185 -6.02 19.22 -13.14
N PRO A 186 -4.88 18.77 -13.70
CA PRO A 186 -3.69 19.61 -13.80
C PRO A 186 -4.00 20.91 -14.54
N GLN A 187 -3.38 22.02 -14.14
CA GLN A 187 -3.45 23.26 -14.92
C GLN A 187 -2.82 23.02 -16.29
N ARG A 188 -3.51 23.44 -17.34
CA ARG A 188 -3.04 23.28 -18.72
C ARG A 188 -2.30 24.55 -19.12
N ASP A 189 -1.02 24.47 -19.39
CA ASP A 189 -0.26 25.58 -20.00
C ASP A 189 -0.57 25.78 -21.49
N SER A 190 -1.32 24.86 -22.10
CA SER A 190 -1.82 24.90 -23.48
C SER A 190 -2.83 23.76 -23.69
N ALA A 191 -3.41 23.65 -24.89
CA ALA A 191 -4.32 22.55 -25.29
C ALA A 191 -3.67 21.14 -25.28
N ALA A 192 -2.56 20.96 -24.58
CA ALA A 192 -1.89 19.69 -24.40
C ALA A 192 -2.68 18.76 -23.48
N ASN A 193 -2.69 17.48 -23.81
CA ASN A 193 -3.34 16.40 -23.07
C ASN A 193 -2.87 16.35 -21.60
N ILE A 194 -3.75 15.87 -20.71
CA ILE A 194 -3.42 15.49 -19.33
C ILE A 194 -2.13 14.63 -19.36
N PRO A 195 -1.12 14.93 -18.55
CA PRO A 195 0.12 14.17 -18.55
C PRO A 195 -0.15 12.68 -18.36
N ASP A 196 0.28 11.85 -19.32
CA ASP A 196 0.13 10.39 -19.25
C ASP A 196 1.00 9.79 -18.14
N SER A 197 2.00 10.52 -17.65
CA SER A 197 2.87 10.11 -16.56
C SER A 197 3.05 11.21 -15.52
N VAL A 198 3.13 10.81 -14.27
CA VAL A 198 3.44 11.63 -13.09
C VAL A 198 4.87 11.37 -12.69
N GLN A 199 5.63 12.43 -12.42
CA GLN A 199 6.96 12.36 -11.83
C GLN A 199 6.87 12.69 -10.35
N THR A 200 7.64 11.97 -9.54
CA THR A 200 7.70 12.13 -8.09
C THR A 200 9.04 11.64 -7.56
N GLU A 201 9.27 11.86 -6.27
CA GLU A 201 10.45 11.37 -5.58
C GLU A 201 10.05 10.46 -4.41
N ILE A 202 10.72 9.32 -4.25
CA ILE A 202 10.57 8.39 -3.14
C ILE A 202 11.95 7.88 -2.70
N ALA A 203 12.27 7.93 -1.41
CA ALA A 203 13.57 7.48 -0.88
C ALA A 203 14.76 8.10 -1.63
N GLY A 204 14.67 9.38 -2.02
CA GLY A 204 15.67 10.07 -2.84
C GLY A 204 15.77 9.55 -4.29
N LEU A 205 14.81 8.75 -4.77
CA LEU A 205 14.78 8.21 -6.12
C LEU A 205 13.75 8.96 -6.97
N ARG A 206 14.17 9.37 -8.17
CA ARG A 206 13.28 9.96 -9.18
C ARG A 206 12.46 8.87 -9.85
N MET A 207 11.17 8.91 -9.64
CA MET A 207 10.23 7.90 -10.14
C MET A 207 9.16 8.52 -11.04
N SER A 208 8.71 7.76 -12.01
CA SER A 208 7.53 8.09 -12.78
C SER A 208 6.55 6.91 -12.81
N PHE A 209 5.26 7.21 -12.90
CA PHE A 209 4.20 6.24 -13.09
C PHE A 209 3.04 6.85 -13.89
N ARG A 210 2.15 6.00 -14.42
CA ARG A 210 0.99 6.43 -15.21
C ARG A 210 -0.27 6.26 -14.39
N PRO A 211 -0.93 7.34 -13.90
CA PRO A 211 -2.08 7.24 -12.99
C PRO A 211 -3.23 6.39 -13.54
N LEU A 212 -3.48 6.44 -14.85
CA LEU A 212 -4.52 5.67 -15.52
C LEU A 212 -4.19 4.17 -15.62
N ARG A 213 -2.91 3.77 -15.55
CA ARG A 213 -2.44 2.40 -15.75
C ARG A 213 -1.64 1.82 -14.58
N CYS A 214 -1.58 2.53 -13.45
CA CYS A 214 -0.84 2.07 -12.29
C CYS A 214 -1.61 1.00 -11.51
N GLN A 215 -0.87 0.25 -10.70
CA GLN A 215 -1.47 -0.61 -9.68
C GLN A 215 -1.85 0.23 -8.46
N LYS A 216 -2.95 -0.11 -7.79
CA LYS A 216 -3.45 0.61 -6.60
C LYS A 216 -3.51 2.13 -6.87
N THR A 217 -2.81 2.91 -6.05
CA THR A 217 -2.72 4.38 -6.13
C THR A 217 -1.52 4.87 -6.94
N GLY A 218 -0.57 3.99 -7.31
CA GLY A 218 0.65 4.36 -8.03
C GLY A 218 1.86 3.56 -7.60
N LEU A 219 2.72 4.14 -6.78
CA LEU A 219 3.95 3.51 -6.29
C LEU A 219 3.71 2.81 -4.93
N PHE A 220 4.57 1.86 -4.61
CA PHE A 220 4.54 1.15 -3.33
C PHE A 220 5.32 1.94 -2.27
N LEU A 221 4.67 2.97 -1.69
CA LEU A 221 5.29 3.87 -0.72
C LEU A 221 5.62 3.19 0.62
N ASP A 222 5.06 2.02 0.88
CA ASP A 222 5.38 1.19 2.05
C ASP A 222 6.81 0.63 2.02
N GLN A 223 7.46 0.59 0.85
CA GLN A 223 8.83 0.08 0.67
C GLN A 223 9.94 1.13 0.85
N LYS A 224 9.65 2.41 1.06
CA LYS A 224 10.64 3.51 1.07
C LYS A 224 11.89 3.21 1.92
N GLU A 225 11.67 2.82 3.16
CA GLU A 225 12.76 2.50 4.10
C GLU A 225 13.62 1.32 3.63
N ASN A 226 12.99 0.36 2.94
CA ASN A 226 13.65 -0.83 2.44
C ASN A 226 14.49 -0.53 1.19
N LEU A 227 14.04 0.41 0.35
CA LEU A 227 14.80 0.90 -0.80
C LEU A 227 16.09 1.61 -0.34
N GLU A 228 16.03 2.44 0.70
CA GLU A 228 17.19 3.09 1.28
C GLU A 228 18.18 2.09 1.89
N LEU A 229 17.65 1.09 2.63
CA LEU A 229 18.47 0.03 3.21
C LEU A 229 19.17 -0.79 2.13
N PHE A 230 18.43 -1.20 1.10
CA PHE A 230 18.98 -1.94 -0.04
C PHE A 230 20.05 -1.13 -0.77
N LYS A 231 19.77 0.14 -1.08
CA LYS A 231 20.73 1.05 -1.71
C LYS A 231 22.06 1.12 -0.93
N SER A 232 21.97 1.24 0.39
CA SER A 232 23.15 1.28 1.26
C SER A 232 23.93 -0.03 1.25
N MET A 233 23.25 -1.19 1.32
CA MET A 233 23.87 -2.52 1.27
C MET A 233 24.53 -2.76 -0.09
N ALA A 234 23.81 -2.51 -1.17
CA ALA A 234 24.30 -2.70 -2.54
C ALA A 234 25.57 -1.86 -2.84
N ALA A 235 25.60 -0.62 -2.36
CA ALA A 235 26.77 0.25 -2.50
C ALA A 235 27.99 -0.30 -1.72
N ARG A 236 27.80 -0.78 -0.49
CA ARG A 236 28.90 -1.35 0.34
C ARG A 236 29.47 -2.64 -0.22
N LEU A 237 28.64 -3.46 -0.85
CA LEU A 237 29.05 -4.72 -1.47
C LEU A 237 29.47 -4.56 -2.94
N GLU A 238 29.56 -3.32 -3.43
CA GLU A 238 29.93 -2.98 -4.80
C GLU A 238 29.18 -3.81 -5.86
N ALA A 239 27.89 -4.09 -5.59
CA ALA A 239 27.06 -4.91 -6.44
C ALA A 239 26.94 -4.29 -7.85
N LYS A 240 27.02 -5.10 -8.90
CA LYS A 240 27.04 -4.62 -10.30
C LYS A 240 25.80 -5.02 -11.08
N SER A 241 25.25 -6.22 -10.83
CA SER A 241 24.12 -6.77 -11.57
C SER A 241 22.96 -7.10 -10.65
N MET A 242 21.73 -6.92 -11.12
CA MET A 242 20.53 -7.15 -10.34
C MET A 242 19.46 -7.88 -11.14
N LEU A 243 18.82 -8.85 -10.48
CA LEU A 243 17.56 -9.45 -10.91
C LEU A 243 16.42 -8.93 -10.02
N ASP A 244 15.45 -8.25 -10.63
CA ASP A 244 14.29 -7.66 -9.95
C ASP A 244 13.03 -8.43 -10.37
N LEU A 245 12.52 -9.27 -9.45
CA LEU A 245 11.39 -10.16 -9.67
C LEU A 245 10.10 -9.49 -9.21
N CYS A 246 9.12 -9.42 -10.11
CA CYS A 246 7.90 -8.62 -9.96
C CYS A 246 8.23 -7.12 -9.86
N SER A 247 9.08 -6.65 -10.77
CA SER A 247 9.73 -5.35 -10.71
C SER A 247 8.77 -4.14 -10.80
N TYR A 248 7.56 -4.34 -11.33
CA TYR A 248 6.59 -3.27 -11.57
C TYR A 248 7.27 -2.11 -12.32
N VAL A 249 7.26 -0.87 -11.78
CA VAL A 249 7.94 0.29 -12.37
C VAL A 249 9.39 0.47 -11.90
N GLY A 250 9.99 -0.56 -11.29
CA GLY A 250 11.43 -0.67 -11.05
C GLY A 250 11.97 0.06 -9.83
N ALA A 251 11.21 0.21 -8.74
CA ALA A 251 11.68 0.95 -7.57
C ALA A 251 12.94 0.34 -6.95
N TRP A 252 13.01 -0.98 -6.79
CA TRP A 252 14.20 -1.68 -6.30
C TRP A 252 15.39 -1.52 -7.25
N SER A 253 15.14 -1.64 -8.56
CA SER A 253 16.18 -1.42 -9.58
C SER A 253 16.69 0.01 -9.60
N CYS A 254 15.82 1.01 -9.36
CA CYS A 254 16.23 2.40 -9.20
C CYS A 254 17.14 2.61 -7.98
N ALA A 255 16.86 1.93 -6.87
CA ALA A 255 17.72 1.93 -5.70
C ALA A 255 19.09 1.29 -6.02
N GLY A 256 19.13 0.21 -6.79
CA GLY A 256 20.34 -0.41 -7.31
C GLY A 256 21.12 0.54 -8.22
N ALA A 257 20.46 1.22 -9.15
CA ALA A 257 21.10 2.20 -10.04
C ALA A 257 21.72 3.38 -9.27
N ALA A 258 21.00 3.91 -8.29
CA ALA A 258 21.50 4.93 -7.40
C ALA A 258 22.67 4.46 -6.51
N ALA A 259 22.80 3.15 -6.27
CA ALA A 259 23.92 2.51 -5.60
C ALA A 259 25.13 2.24 -6.52
N GLY A 260 25.03 2.50 -7.83
CA GLY A 260 26.10 2.30 -8.81
C GLY A 260 26.05 0.95 -9.55
N MET A 261 24.95 0.21 -9.47
CA MET A 261 24.73 -0.97 -10.32
C MET A 261 24.54 -0.53 -11.78
N SER A 262 24.95 -1.37 -12.72
CA SER A 262 24.94 -1.08 -14.15
C SER A 262 24.15 -2.09 -14.99
N GLU A 263 23.82 -3.26 -14.46
CA GLU A 263 23.15 -4.34 -15.19
C GLU A 263 21.87 -4.75 -14.48
N PHE A 264 20.73 -4.67 -15.18
CA PHE A 264 19.41 -4.94 -14.62
C PHE A 264 18.65 -5.95 -15.48
N THR A 265 18.18 -7.01 -14.85
CA THR A 265 17.21 -7.94 -15.43
C THR A 265 15.89 -7.79 -14.67
N LEU A 266 14.86 -7.31 -15.37
CA LEU A 266 13.55 -7.02 -14.80
C LEU A 266 12.57 -8.12 -15.22
N VAL A 267 11.78 -8.61 -14.26
CA VAL A 267 10.74 -9.63 -14.53
C VAL A 267 9.40 -9.09 -14.05
N ASP A 268 8.43 -8.95 -14.94
CA ASP A 268 7.06 -8.59 -14.62
C ASP A 268 6.07 -9.10 -15.68
N GLN A 269 4.79 -9.20 -15.31
CA GLN A 269 3.69 -9.54 -16.23
C GLN A 269 3.11 -8.32 -16.95
N ASP A 270 3.52 -7.11 -16.59
CA ASP A 270 3.05 -5.85 -17.17
C ASP A 270 4.15 -5.23 -18.03
N LYS A 271 3.96 -5.27 -19.36
CA LYS A 271 4.90 -4.68 -20.35
C LYS A 271 5.03 -3.16 -20.20
N ASP A 272 3.94 -2.47 -19.88
CA ASP A 272 3.95 -1.01 -19.71
C ASP A 272 4.72 -0.62 -18.45
N ALA A 273 4.59 -1.42 -17.39
CA ALA A 273 5.38 -1.26 -16.17
C ALA A 273 6.87 -1.47 -16.44
N LEU A 274 7.26 -2.54 -17.15
CA LEU A 274 8.66 -2.80 -17.55
C LEU A 274 9.26 -1.66 -18.37
N ALA A 275 8.49 -1.11 -19.33
CA ALA A 275 8.94 0.03 -20.14
C ALA A 275 9.14 1.30 -19.27
N THR A 276 8.29 1.48 -18.26
CA THR A 276 8.41 2.59 -17.31
C THR A 276 9.60 2.38 -16.37
N ALA A 277 9.85 1.15 -15.93
CA ALA A 277 11.00 0.78 -15.10
C ALA A 277 12.33 1.13 -15.77
N GLY A 278 12.48 0.83 -17.06
CA GLY A 278 13.69 1.20 -17.82
C GLY A 278 13.95 2.72 -17.81
N LYS A 279 12.90 3.55 -17.96
CA LYS A 279 13.02 5.02 -17.87
C LYS A 279 13.39 5.47 -16.46
N ASN A 280 12.79 4.86 -15.44
CA ASN A 280 13.07 5.19 -14.05
C ASN A 280 14.51 4.82 -13.66
N ILE A 281 15.01 3.66 -14.09
CA ILE A 281 16.40 3.25 -13.88
C ILE A 281 17.36 4.28 -14.49
N ASN A 282 17.16 4.65 -15.76
CA ASN A 282 17.97 5.66 -16.43
C ASN A 282 17.98 7.00 -15.67
N ALA A 283 16.83 7.42 -15.12
CA ALA A 283 16.73 8.66 -14.34
C ALA A 283 17.53 8.64 -13.02
N ASN A 284 17.82 7.45 -12.48
CA ASN A 284 18.53 7.24 -11.22
C ASN A 284 19.97 6.75 -11.41
N THR A 285 20.38 6.48 -12.64
CA THR A 285 21.76 6.11 -12.97
C THR A 285 22.66 7.36 -13.01
N PRO A 286 23.86 7.30 -12.44
CA PRO A 286 24.84 8.41 -12.54
C PRO A 286 25.09 8.81 -14.01
N SER A 287 25.21 10.11 -14.28
CA SER A 287 25.22 10.69 -15.64
C SER A 287 26.33 10.18 -16.57
N GLN A 288 27.34 9.53 -16.03
CA GLN A 288 28.46 8.96 -16.81
C GLN A 288 28.28 7.47 -17.14
N GLN A 289 27.17 6.86 -16.72
CA GLN A 289 26.87 5.44 -16.93
C GLN A 289 25.63 5.26 -17.80
N VAL A 290 25.66 4.24 -18.65
CA VAL A 290 24.49 3.78 -19.39
C VAL A 290 24.12 2.39 -18.85
N PRO A 291 22.99 2.23 -18.16
CA PRO A 291 22.64 0.94 -17.60
C PRO A 291 22.19 -0.03 -18.69
N ALA A 292 22.65 -1.28 -18.58
CA ALA A 292 22.11 -2.38 -19.39
C ALA A 292 20.84 -2.91 -18.76
N VAL A 293 19.70 -2.72 -19.42
CA VAL A 293 18.38 -3.14 -18.91
C VAL A 293 17.80 -4.22 -19.81
N THR A 294 17.60 -5.41 -19.27
CA THR A 294 16.91 -6.53 -19.92
C THR A 294 15.53 -6.70 -19.28
N ALA A 295 14.46 -6.53 -20.07
CA ALA A 295 13.09 -6.69 -19.59
C ALA A 295 12.53 -8.05 -20.04
N LEU A 296 12.17 -8.91 -19.10
CA LEU A 296 11.60 -10.24 -19.31
C LEU A 296 10.11 -10.21 -18.91
N HIS A 297 9.26 -10.14 -19.91
CA HIS A 297 7.81 -10.18 -19.72
C HIS A 297 7.32 -11.64 -19.66
N GLY A 298 6.62 -12.03 -18.58
CA GLY A 298 6.04 -13.36 -18.49
C GLY A 298 5.80 -13.85 -17.06
N ASP A 299 5.54 -15.15 -16.92
CA ASP A 299 5.36 -15.79 -15.63
C ASP A 299 6.69 -15.87 -14.84
N LEU A 300 6.61 -15.48 -13.58
CA LEU A 300 7.74 -15.45 -12.65
C LEU A 300 8.49 -16.80 -12.57
N PHE A 301 7.75 -17.90 -12.42
CA PHE A 301 8.35 -19.21 -12.18
C PHE A 301 8.91 -19.80 -13.47
N GLU A 302 8.29 -19.53 -14.63
CA GLU A 302 8.81 -19.96 -15.94
C GLU A 302 10.13 -19.25 -16.25
N ILE A 303 10.17 -17.93 -16.02
CA ILE A 303 11.38 -17.12 -16.24
C ILE A 303 12.50 -17.57 -15.28
N LEU A 304 12.21 -17.77 -14.00
CA LEU A 304 13.19 -18.29 -13.03
C LEU A 304 13.74 -19.64 -13.44
N ALA A 305 12.91 -20.55 -13.92
CA ALA A 305 13.35 -21.86 -14.40
C ALA A 305 14.32 -21.74 -15.60
N LYS A 306 14.00 -20.81 -16.54
CA LYS A 306 14.88 -20.52 -17.69
C LYS A 306 16.22 -19.95 -17.25
N LEU A 307 16.24 -18.91 -16.41
CA LEU A 307 17.47 -18.27 -15.92
C LEU A 307 18.36 -19.28 -15.17
N ASN A 308 17.76 -20.16 -14.35
CA ASN A 308 18.49 -21.23 -13.68
C ASN A 308 19.10 -22.25 -14.66
N LYS A 309 18.37 -22.64 -15.72
CA LYS A 309 18.89 -23.52 -16.78
C LYS A 309 20.07 -22.88 -17.53
N GLU A 310 20.00 -21.58 -17.74
CA GLU A 310 21.06 -20.79 -18.38
C GLU A 310 22.23 -20.47 -17.42
N LYS A 311 22.13 -20.87 -16.14
CA LYS A 311 23.14 -20.63 -15.09
C LYS A 311 23.48 -19.14 -14.93
N GLN A 312 22.50 -18.27 -15.09
CA GLN A 312 22.67 -16.82 -14.84
C GLN A 312 23.03 -16.59 -13.37
N SER A 313 23.80 -15.51 -13.12
CA SER A 313 24.22 -15.13 -11.77
C SER A 313 24.19 -13.61 -11.62
N PHE A 314 23.72 -13.12 -10.47
CA PHE A 314 23.53 -11.69 -10.19
C PHE A 314 24.15 -11.33 -8.84
N SER A 315 24.67 -10.09 -8.73
CA SER A 315 25.16 -9.57 -7.45
C SER A 315 24.02 -9.27 -6.46
N ALA A 316 22.81 -9.04 -6.97
CA ALA A 316 21.62 -8.91 -6.13
C ALA A 316 20.40 -9.54 -6.81
N VAL A 317 19.57 -10.20 -6.02
CA VAL A 317 18.26 -10.70 -6.45
C VAL A 317 17.20 -10.20 -5.47
N VAL A 318 16.21 -9.48 -5.97
CA VAL A 318 15.06 -9.02 -5.17
C VAL A 318 13.82 -9.79 -5.62
N ALA A 319 13.08 -10.33 -4.65
CA ALA A 319 11.81 -11.02 -4.87
C ALA A 319 10.72 -10.31 -4.08
N ASP A 320 9.95 -9.42 -4.75
CA ASP A 320 8.84 -8.67 -4.17
C ASP A 320 7.50 -9.03 -4.87
N PRO A 321 7.03 -10.29 -4.69
CA PRO A 321 5.84 -10.77 -5.38
C PRO A 321 4.56 -10.18 -4.78
N PRO A 322 3.45 -10.15 -5.54
CA PRO A 322 2.14 -9.90 -4.97
C PRO A 322 1.82 -10.93 -3.89
N ALA A 323 0.90 -10.57 -2.97
CA ALA A 323 0.48 -11.47 -1.90
C ALA A 323 0.00 -12.83 -2.47
N PHE A 324 0.68 -13.93 -2.15
CA PHE A 324 0.28 -15.27 -2.57
C PHE A 324 -0.98 -15.78 -1.86
N THR A 325 -1.40 -15.11 -0.77
CA THR A 325 -2.69 -15.39 -0.15
C THR A 325 -3.38 -14.12 0.33
N LYS A 326 -4.71 -14.10 0.13
CA LYS A 326 -5.63 -13.09 0.68
C LYS A 326 -6.61 -13.70 1.69
N SER A 327 -6.45 -15.00 2.02
CA SER A 327 -7.35 -15.76 2.88
C SER A 327 -6.57 -16.71 3.77
N ALA A 328 -7.02 -16.87 5.01
CA ALA A 328 -6.47 -17.85 5.95
C ALA A 328 -6.54 -19.31 5.43
N LYS A 329 -7.49 -19.61 4.54
CA LYS A 329 -7.67 -20.95 3.96
C LYS A 329 -6.52 -21.39 3.05
N HIS A 330 -5.80 -20.44 2.44
CA HIS A 330 -4.74 -20.71 1.45
C HIS A 330 -3.31 -20.42 1.98
N VAL A 331 -3.14 -20.33 3.30
CA VAL A 331 -1.83 -20.05 3.91
C VAL A 331 -0.80 -21.13 3.60
N ALA A 332 -1.19 -22.43 3.64
CA ALA A 332 -0.29 -23.52 3.34
C ALA A 332 0.24 -23.50 1.88
N GLU A 333 -0.61 -23.13 0.94
CA GLU A 333 -0.25 -22.97 -0.48
C GLU A 333 0.70 -21.78 -0.67
N ALA A 334 0.40 -20.67 -0.01
CA ALA A 334 1.25 -19.49 -0.04
C ALA A 334 2.64 -19.76 0.57
N LYS A 335 2.73 -20.49 1.70
CA LYS A 335 4.01 -20.90 2.29
C LYS A 335 4.84 -21.70 1.28
N ARG A 336 4.23 -22.67 0.59
CA ARG A 336 4.91 -23.46 -0.48
C ARG A 336 5.36 -22.59 -1.65
N ALA A 337 4.53 -21.59 -2.04
CA ALA A 337 4.90 -20.68 -3.13
C ALA A 337 6.11 -19.81 -2.77
N TYR A 338 6.17 -19.26 -1.55
CA TYR A 338 7.35 -18.53 -1.07
C TYR A 338 8.59 -19.39 -0.96
N GLN A 339 8.48 -20.65 -0.47
CA GLN A 339 9.60 -21.59 -0.45
C GLN A 339 10.13 -21.88 -1.85
N ARG A 340 9.20 -22.14 -2.81
CA ARG A 340 9.58 -22.40 -4.21
C ARG A 340 10.27 -21.18 -4.83
N LEU A 341 9.72 -19.98 -4.59
CA LEU A 341 10.31 -18.73 -5.07
C LEU A 341 11.73 -18.55 -4.53
N THR A 342 11.90 -18.65 -3.21
CA THR A 342 13.22 -18.55 -2.58
C THR A 342 14.22 -19.57 -3.13
N LYS A 343 13.84 -20.85 -3.26
CA LYS A 343 14.71 -21.90 -3.81
C LYS A 343 15.19 -21.65 -5.24
N LEU A 344 14.34 -21.02 -6.07
CA LEU A 344 14.70 -20.71 -7.44
C LEU A 344 15.51 -19.42 -7.55
N ALA A 345 15.12 -18.39 -6.80
CA ALA A 345 15.75 -17.08 -6.84
C ALA A 345 17.14 -17.07 -6.18
N SER A 346 17.31 -17.77 -5.06
CA SER A 346 18.59 -17.83 -4.33
C SER A 346 19.71 -18.48 -5.13
N LYS A 347 19.42 -19.44 -6.00
CA LYS A 347 20.41 -20.07 -6.88
C LYS A 347 21.03 -19.10 -7.88
N LEU A 348 20.34 -18.01 -8.18
CA LEU A 348 20.78 -16.98 -9.12
C LEU A 348 21.59 -15.86 -8.44
N VAL A 349 21.78 -15.91 -7.12
CA VAL A 349 22.65 -14.99 -6.38
C VAL A 349 24.06 -15.49 -6.45
N GLY A 350 25.00 -14.67 -6.90
CA GLY A 350 26.45 -14.99 -6.89
C GLY A 350 27.04 -14.96 -5.48
N ALA A 351 28.25 -15.50 -5.31
CA ALA A 351 28.98 -15.41 -4.04
C ALA A 351 29.20 -13.92 -3.65
N GLY A 352 29.02 -13.56 -2.38
CA GLY A 352 29.02 -12.18 -1.88
C GLY A 352 27.80 -11.37 -2.29
N GLY A 353 26.81 -11.97 -2.95
CA GLY A 353 25.62 -11.27 -3.44
C GLY A 353 24.49 -11.22 -2.41
N ILE A 354 23.51 -10.34 -2.68
CA ILE A 354 22.37 -10.08 -1.80
C ILE A 354 21.11 -10.78 -2.33
N TYR A 355 20.37 -11.43 -1.44
CA TYR A 355 19.00 -11.87 -1.66
C TYR A 355 18.05 -11.06 -0.78
N VAL A 356 17.03 -10.45 -1.40
CA VAL A 356 15.95 -9.74 -0.70
C VAL A 356 14.65 -10.48 -0.92
N ALA A 357 14.03 -10.94 0.16
CA ALA A 357 12.73 -11.61 0.12
C ALA A 357 11.66 -10.71 0.72
N CYS A 358 10.57 -10.44 -0.04
CA CYS A 358 9.45 -9.62 0.41
C CYS A 358 8.14 -10.42 0.48
N SER A 359 7.27 -10.02 1.40
CA SER A 359 5.89 -10.52 1.49
C SER A 359 4.95 -9.47 2.02
N CYS A 360 3.87 -9.20 1.29
CA CYS A 360 2.74 -8.38 1.75
C CYS A 360 1.52 -9.23 2.17
N SER A 361 1.67 -10.53 2.37
CA SER A 361 0.59 -11.43 2.79
C SER A 361 0.25 -11.24 4.28
N ARG A 362 -0.95 -10.72 4.59
CA ARG A 362 -1.40 -10.43 5.96
C ARG A 362 -1.52 -11.67 6.85
N HIS A 363 -1.79 -12.83 6.27
CA HIS A 363 -1.99 -14.10 6.97
C HIS A 363 -0.69 -14.89 7.24
N ILE A 364 0.46 -14.34 6.82
CA ILE A 364 1.78 -14.89 7.12
C ILE A 364 2.48 -13.90 8.03
N GLY A 365 2.77 -14.32 9.27
CA GLY A 365 3.48 -13.51 10.25
C GLY A 365 4.95 -13.29 9.87
N GLU A 366 5.64 -12.42 10.58
CA GLU A 366 7.05 -12.11 10.32
C GLU A 366 7.95 -13.32 10.61
N GLU A 367 7.76 -13.97 11.74
CA GLU A 367 8.51 -15.18 12.12
C GLU A 367 8.23 -16.34 11.15
N ASP A 368 6.95 -16.58 10.82
CA ASP A 368 6.58 -17.56 9.80
C ASP A 368 7.30 -17.30 8.47
N PHE A 369 7.38 -16.04 8.05
CA PHE A 369 8.04 -15.67 6.78
C PHE A 369 9.55 -15.89 6.86
N TYR A 370 10.17 -15.56 7.99
CA TYR A 370 11.58 -15.84 8.23
C TYR A 370 11.86 -17.35 8.15
N GLU A 371 11.07 -18.19 8.82
CA GLU A 371 11.22 -19.66 8.79
C GLU A 371 11.04 -20.21 7.37
N ILE A 372 10.07 -19.70 6.61
CA ILE A 372 9.82 -20.12 5.22
C ILE A 372 11.05 -19.85 4.34
N VAL A 373 11.60 -18.64 4.44
CA VAL A 373 12.73 -18.20 3.61
C VAL A 373 14.01 -18.93 4.04
N SER A 374 14.34 -18.93 5.33
CA SER A 374 15.56 -19.56 5.85
C SER A 374 15.60 -21.06 5.59
N ALA A 375 14.47 -21.77 5.73
CA ALA A 375 14.39 -23.20 5.41
C ALA A 375 14.52 -23.51 3.90
N ALA A 376 14.34 -22.50 3.05
CA ALA A 376 14.50 -22.65 1.60
C ALA A 376 15.90 -22.29 1.09
N LEU A 377 16.69 -21.59 1.92
CA LEU A 377 18.10 -21.31 1.67
C LEU A 377 18.96 -22.48 2.16
N ASP A 378 20.06 -22.74 1.49
CA ASP A 378 21.02 -23.75 1.96
C ASP A 378 21.83 -23.15 3.12
N SER A 379 21.73 -23.77 4.31
CA SER A 379 22.09 -23.13 5.59
C SER A 379 23.54 -22.66 5.70
N ASP A 380 24.47 -23.36 5.04
CA ASP A 380 25.89 -23.09 5.22
C ASP A 380 26.44 -21.94 4.37
N ASP A 381 25.69 -21.59 3.33
CA ASP A 381 26.09 -20.57 2.34
C ASP A 381 25.48 -19.19 2.58
N TRP A 382 24.63 -19.02 3.60
CA TRP A 382 23.87 -17.79 3.75
C TRP A 382 23.98 -17.14 5.13
N CYS A 383 24.18 -15.83 5.12
CA CYS A 383 24.12 -14.97 6.29
C CYS A 383 22.85 -14.13 6.30
N TYR A 384 22.12 -14.13 7.39
CA TYR A 384 21.02 -13.19 7.60
C TYR A 384 21.58 -11.81 7.96
N LEU A 385 21.29 -10.80 7.12
CA LEU A 385 21.75 -9.43 7.32
C LEU A 385 20.78 -8.58 8.16
N GLY A 386 19.52 -8.99 8.22
CA GLY A 386 18.51 -8.26 8.96
C GLY A 386 17.18 -8.16 8.22
N ARG A 387 16.26 -7.41 8.80
CA ARG A 387 14.92 -7.18 8.27
C ARG A 387 14.67 -5.71 7.96
N GLY A 388 13.86 -5.49 6.93
CA GLY A 388 13.30 -4.19 6.63
C GLY A 388 12.02 -3.95 7.42
N ARG A 389 11.33 -2.87 7.10
CA ARG A 389 10.10 -2.46 7.77
C ARG A 389 9.12 -1.77 6.83
N GLN A 390 7.86 -1.76 7.22
CA GLN A 390 6.84 -0.93 6.59
C GLN A 390 7.13 0.55 6.89
N SER A 391 7.04 1.40 5.86
CA SER A 391 7.31 2.84 6.03
C SER A 391 6.39 3.46 7.09
N PRO A 392 6.88 4.37 7.96
CA PRO A 392 6.13 4.95 9.08
C PRO A 392 4.87 5.73 8.68
N ASP A 393 4.79 6.21 7.44
CA ASP A 393 3.58 6.87 6.92
C ASP A 393 2.43 5.87 6.65
N HIS A 394 2.71 4.58 6.60
CA HIS A 394 1.73 3.49 6.62
C HIS A 394 1.43 3.11 8.07
N THR A 395 0.55 3.87 8.70
CA THR A 395 0.24 3.75 10.13
C THR A 395 -0.08 2.32 10.54
N VAL A 396 0.61 1.85 11.58
CA VAL A 396 0.33 0.60 12.29
C VAL A 396 -0.17 0.96 13.68
N LEU A 397 -1.38 0.52 14.03
CA LEU A 397 -1.90 0.71 15.37
C LEU A 397 -1.31 -0.34 16.32
N ALA A 398 -0.86 0.10 17.50
CA ALA A 398 -0.30 -0.80 18.50
C ALA A 398 -1.25 -1.96 18.89
N ALA A 399 -2.56 -1.69 18.82
CA ALA A 399 -3.61 -2.67 19.11
C ALA A 399 -3.96 -3.56 17.92
N ASP A 400 -3.56 -3.21 16.67
CA ASP A 400 -3.91 -3.93 15.44
C ASP A 400 -2.66 -4.35 14.68
N LYS A 401 -2.15 -5.53 15.03
CA LYS A 401 -1.01 -6.14 14.33
C LYS A 401 -1.31 -6.50 12.87
N GLN A 402 -2.57 -6.57 12.46
CA GLN A 402 -2.93 -6.90 11.06
C GLN A 402 -2.62 -5.76 10.10
N SER A 403 -2.48 -4.53 10.59
CA SER A 403 -2.00 -3.38 9.81
C SER A 403 -0.50 -3.46 9.48
N LEU A 404 0.27 -4.29 10.20
CA LEU A 404 1.66 -4.61 9.89
C LEU A 404 1.70 -5.81 8.91
N TYR A 405 1.62 -5.52 7.63
CA TYR A 405 1.51 -6.55 6.60
C TYR A 405 2.79 -6.78 5.79
N LEU A 406 3.71 -5.82 5.77
CA LEU A 406 4.94 -5.89 4.98
C LEU A 406 6.06 -6.55 5.77
N LYS A 407 6.68 -7.56 5.20
CA LYS A 407 7.89 -8.25 5.67
C LYS A 407 8.93 -8.20 4.60
N VAL A 408 10.16 -7.82 4.97
CA VAL A 408 11.32 -7.79 4.07
C VAL A 408 12.52 -8.36 4.81
N LEU A 409 13.18 -9.34 4.22
CA LEU A 409 14.33 -10.02 4.78
C LEU A 409 15.52 -9.89 3.83
N PHE A 410 16.68 -9.61 4.38
CA PHE A 410 17.93 -9.46 3.64
C PHE A 410 18.91 -10.57 4.01
N PHE A 411 19.49 -11.20 3.02
CA PHE A 411 20.49 -12.26 3.17
C PHE A 411 21.66 -11.99 2.24
N GLU A 412 22.85 -12.42 2.65
CA GLU A 412 24.08 -12.43 1.84
C GLU A 412 24.51 -13.86 1.60
N ARG A 413 24.88 -14.17 0.36
CA ARG A 413 25.48 -15.44 0.01
C ARG A 413 26.99 -15.39 0.24
N ARG A 414 27.52 -16.32 1.07
CA ARG A 414 28.96 -16.48 1.32
C ARG A 414 29.73 -16.95 0.11
#